data_2e96b00513a2481b5a6a599acd01927f
#
_entry.id   2e96b00513a2481b5a6a599acd01927f
#
_cell.length_a   1.000
_cell.length_b   1.000
_cell.length_c   1.000
_cell.angle_alpha   90.00
_cell.angle_beta   90.00
_cell.angle_gamma   90.00
#
_symmetry.space_group_name_H-M   'P 1'
#
loop_
_entity.id
_entity.type
_entity.pdbx_description
1 polymer ?
#
loop_
_entity_poly.entity_id
_entity_poly.type
_entity_poly.pdbx_seq_one_letter_code
_entity_poly.pdbx_strand_id
1 'polypeptide(L)'
;MTPKIVDRSTFHAELEALRIREKAHTRAGDEIAAARRRLPMVEVDGATPLIGERGALTLLDAFEGRRQLIAYYFMWHTGHPAPQQCEGCTWVTSHVREQSYIHSRDVTYATFCQGPYEESARYRDFMGWEMPWYSAQASLETLLAGRRVGRMHIVCYLRQGSQVFETYWTTSRGVEVMDNSYRLLDLTVYGRQETWEDSPTGWPHRFTGKQNIRTDGRPTAQWSRLKAGYSDNLGTGSR
;
A
#
# COMPACT_ATOMS: atom_id res chain seq x y z
N MET A 1 7.70 -9.37 -30.32
CA MET A 1 9.14 -9.13 -30.59
C MET A 1 9.93 -9.44 -29.33
N THR A 2 11.22 -9.78 -29.48
CA THR A 2 12.15 -10.06 -28.38
C THR A 2 13.32 -9.09 -28.44
N PRO A 3 14.06 -8.87 -27.35
CA PRO A 3 15.31 -8.12 -27.40
C PRO A 3 16.32 -8.70 -28.37
N LYS A 4 17.30 -7.89 -28.78
CA LYS A 4 18.41 -8.34 -29.62
C LYS A 4 19.19 -9.46 -28.92
N ILE A 5 19.44 -10.52 -29.65
CA ILE A 5 20.33 -11.62 -29.19
C ILE A 5 21.77 -11.24 -29.50
N VAL A 6 22.63 -11.28 -28.49
CA VAL A 6 24.05 -10.95 -28.59
C VAL A 6 24.90 -12.02 -27.88
N ASP A 7 26.21 -11.98 -28.05
CA ASP A 7 27.12 -12.80 -27.28
C ASP A 7 27.21 -12.34 -25.81
N ARG A 8 27.80 -13.20 -24.95
CA ARG A 8 27.91 -12.96 -23.52
C ARG A 8 28.72 -11.70 -23.17
N SER A 9 29.78 -11.41 -23.94
CA SER A 9 30.63 -10.26 -23.67
C SER A 9 29.92 -8.94 -23.95
N THR A 10 29.20 -8.86 -25.06
CA THR A 10 28.35 -7.71 -25.41
C THR A 10 27.26 -7.50 -24.37
N PHE A 11 26.55 -8.59 -23.95
CA PHE A 11 25.53 -8.51 -22.88
C PHE A 11 26.13 -7.96 -21.60
N HIS A 12 27.31 -8.44 -21.16
CA HIS A 12 27.93 -7.95 -19.93
C HIS A 12 28.29 -6.47 -20.00
N ALA A 13 28.82 -6.00 -21.14
CA ALA A 13 29.15 -4.59 -21.30
C ALA A 13 27.90 -3.68 -21.16
N GLU A 14 26.82 -4.03 -21.83
CA GLU A 14 25.54 -3.30 -21.73
C GLU A 14 24.97 -3.35 -20.28
N LEU A 15 25.02 -4.50 -19.64
CA LEU A 15 24.56 -4.68 -18.26
C LEU A 15 25.38 -3.82 -17.29
N GLU A 16 26.69 -3.74 -17.42
CA GLU A 16 27.54 -2.90 -16.56
C GLU A 16 27.22 -1.40 -16.74
N ALA A 17 26.95 -0.96 -17.96
CA ALA A 17 26.51 0.41 -18.22
C ALA A 17 25.16 0.71 -17.53
N LEU A 18 24.21 -0.24 -17.56
CA LEU A 18 22.94 -0.11 -16.83
C LEU A 18 23.15 -0.06 -15.31
N ARG A 19 24.01 -0.93 -14.75
CA ARG A 19 24.32 -0.98 -13.31
C ARG A 19 24.89 0.32 -12.74
N ILE A 20 25.62 1.08 -13.53
CA ILE A 20 26.08 2.42 -13.11
C ILE A 20 24.87 3.33 -12.83
N ARG A 21 23.85 3.29 -13.68
CA ARG A 21 22.62 4.06 -13.51
C ARG A 21 21.80 3.56 -12.31
N GLU A 22 21.70 2.26 -12.12
CA GLU A 22 21.00 1.64 -10.97
C GLU A 22 21.65 2.05 -9.64
N LYS A 23 22.99 2.04 -9.57
CA LYS A 23 23.73 2.52 -8.40
C LYS A 23 23.49 4.02 -8.13
N ALA A 24 23.45 4.84 -9.18
CA ALA A 24 23.13 6.26 -9.03
C ALA A 24 21.70 6.46 -8.49
N HIS A 25 20.74 5.70 -9.00
CA HIS A 25 19.36 5.72 -8.53
C HIS A 25 19.25 5.28 -7.04
N THR A 26 19.98 4.25 -6.63
CA THR A 26 20.00 3.81 -5.22
C THR A 26 20.53 4.92 -4.32
N ARG A 27 21.63 5.60 -4.68
CA ARG A 27 22.18 6.72 -3.90
C ARG A 27 21.19 7.89 -3.81
N ALA A 28 20.54 8.26 -4.92
CA ALA A 28 19.51 9.29 -4.92
C ALA A 28 18.34 8.89 -4.00
N GLY A 29 17.95 7.62 -3.97
CA GLY A 29 16.96 7.10 -3.03
C GLY A 29 17.37 7.26 -1.57
N ASP A 30 18.63 6.98 -1.23
CA ASP A 30 19.20 7.15 0.10
C ASP A 30 19.21 8.63 0.53
N GLU A 31 19.56 9.53 -0.37
CA GLU A 31 19.53 11.00 -0.15
C GLU A 31 18.11 11.48 0.13
N ILE A 32 17.12 11.04 -0.66
CA ILE A 32 15.70 11.33 -0.44
C ILE A 32 15.24 10.80 0.93
N ALA A 33 15.62 9.59 1.30
CA ALA A 33 15.29 9.02 2.61
C ALA A 33 15.93 9.82 3.75
N ALA A 34 17.15 10.30 3.56
CA ALA A 34 17.82 11.19 4.50
C ALA A 34 17.12 12.56 4.62
N ALA A 35 16.61 13.11 3.51
CA ALA A 35 15.83 14.34 3.51
C ALA A 35 14.51 14.17 4.26
N ARG A 36 13.78 13.06 4.04
CA ARG A 36 12.53 12.77 4.79
C ARG A 36 12.76 12.77 6.30
N ARG A 37 13.87 12.21 6.79
CA ARG A 37 14.21 12.22 8.23
C ARG A 37 14.46 13.61 8.82
N ARG A 38 14.57 14.63 7.99
CA ARG A 38 14.81 16.03 8.39
C ARG A 38 13.60 16.93 8.16
N LEU A 39 12.49 16.39 7.67
CA LEU A 39 11.26 17.17 7.52
C LEU A 39 10.79 17.66 8.91
N PRO A 40 10.23 18.87 9.00
CA PRO A 40 9.51 19.29 10.19
C PRO A 40 8.28 18.42 10.41
N MET A 41 7.83 18.32 11.65
CA MET A 41 6.65 17.56 12.07
C MET A 41 5.47 18.50 12.32
N VAL A 42 4.26 17.98 12.17
CA VAL A 42 3.02 18.67 12.56
C VAL A 42 2.38 17.91 13.72
N GLU A 43 2.10 18.58 14.82
CA GLU A 43 1.35 17.98 15.93
C GLU A 43 -0.09 17.67 15.49
N VAL A 44 -0.57 16.48 15.82
CA VAL A 44 -1.93 16.01 15.57
C VAL A 44 -2.54 15.50 16.87
N ASP A 45 -3.87 15.59 16.99
CA ASP A 45 -4.54 15.13 18.19
C ASP A 45 -4.46 13.61 18.33
N GLY A 46 -3.66 13.13 19.28
CA GLY A 46 -3.52 11.71 19.62
C GLY A 46 -4.82 11.06 20.14
N ALA A 47 -5.79 11.85 20.61
CA ALA A 47 -7.09 11.38 21.05
C ALA A 47 -8.09 11.20 19.89
N THR A 48 -7.69 11.51 18.64
CA THR A 48 -8.54 11.33 17.44
C THR A 48 -9.13 9.91 17.41
N PRO A 49 -10.47 9.75 17.36
CA PRO A 49 -11.12 8.46 17.51
C PRO A 49 -10.99 7.58 16.28
N LEU A 50 -10.79 6.29 16.52
CA LEU A 50 -10.83 5.19 15.57
C LEU A 50 -11.77 4.09 16.10
N ILE A 51 -12.18 3.17 15.23
CA ILE A 51 -12.91 1.97 15.64
C ILE A 51 -12.08 0.74 15.23
N GLY A 52 -11.85 -0.14 16.18
CA GLY A 52 -11.18 -1.42 16.00
C GLY A 52 -12.03 -2.60 16.47
N GLU A 53 -11.42 -3.77 16.55
CA GLU A 53 -12.07 -5.02 16.93
C GLU A 53 -12.73 -4.96 18.31
N ARG A 54 -12.15 -4.24 19.25
CA ARG A 54 -12.67 -4.06 20.62
C ARG A 54 -13.50 -2.79 20.82
N GLY A 55 -13.93 -2.15 19.72
CA GLY A 55 -14.68 -0.91 19.75
C GLY A 55 -13.81 0.33 19.58
N ALA A 56 -14.20 1.43 20.23
CA ALA A 56 -13.51 2.72 20.12
C ALA A 56 -12.11 2.68 20.73
N LEU A 57 -11.16 3.30 20.02
CA LEU A 57 -9.79 3.51 20.45
C LEU A 57 -9.30 4.86 19.87
N THR A 58 -8.12 5.28 20.24
CA THR A 58 -7.54 6.55 19.79
C THR A 58 -6.44 6.34 18.75
N LEU A 59 -6.03 7.40 18.04
CA LEU A 59 -4.85 7.39 17.20
C LEU A 59 -3.60 6.98 17.99
N LEU A 60 -3.47 7.41 19.25
CA LEU A 60 -2.36 7.03 20.12
C LEU A 60 -2.35 5.52 20.40
N ASP A 61 -3.52 4.89 20.57
CA ASP A 61 -3.62 3.44 20.80
C ASP A 61 -3.19 2.64 19.56
N ALA A 62 -3.40 3.18 18.35
CA ALA A 62 -3.02 2.52 17.10
C ALA A 62 -1.50 2.35 16.93
N PHE A 63 -0.69 3.00 17.74
CA PHE A 63 0.76 2.75 17.81
C PHE A 63 1.12 1.41 18.45
N GLU A 64 0.18 0.75 19.12
CA GLU A 64 0.40 -0.53 19.81
C GLU A 64 1.65 -0.54 20.71
N GLY A 65 1.87 0.56 21.41
CA GLY A 65 3.01 0.73 22.31
C GLY A 65 4.32 1.17 21.65
N ARG A 66 4.43 1.11 20.31
CA ARG A 66 5.64 1.51 19.56
C ARG A 66 5.72 3.01 19.37
N ARG A 67 6.91 3.51 19.04
CA ARG A 67 7.14 4.97 18.87
C ARG A 67 6.70 5.51 17.51
N GLN A 68 6.62 4.68 16.50
CA GLN A 68 6.29 5.11 15.15
C GLN A 68 5.09 4.30 14.60
N LEU A 69 4.30 4.96 13.74
CA LEU A 69 3.18 4.33 13.08
C LEU A 69 3.21 4.68 11.60
N ILE A 70 3.09 3.66 10.76
CA ILE A 70 2.77 3.78 9.33
C ILE A 70 1.30 3.44 9.18
N ALA A 71 0.46 4.42 8.89
CA ALA A 71 -0.96 4.24 8.65
C ALA A 71 -1.25 4.24 7.15
N TYR A 72 -1.76 3.14 6.62
CA TYR A 72 -2.25 3.07 5.26
C TYR A 72 -3.75 3.32 5.20
N TYR A 73 -4.18 4.39 4.54
CA TYR A 73 -5.57 4.76 4.37
C TYR A 73 -6.18 4.01 3.19
N PHE A 74 -6.87 2.93 3.52
CA PHE A 74 -7.52 2.05 2.55
C PHE A 74 -8.83 2.68 2.05
N MET A 75 -8.97 2.88 0.74
CA MET A 75 -10.22 3.33 0.13
C MET A 75 -11.30 2.26 0.28
N TRP A 76 -12.48 2.67 0.70
CA TRP A 76 -13.60 1.75 0.90
C TRP A 76 -14.85 2.21 0.16
N HIS A 77 -15.54 1.29 -0.46
CA HIS A 77 -16.83 1.50 -1.12
C HIS A 77 -17.93 0.91 -0.24
N THR A 78 -18.46 1.71 0.67
CA THR A 78 -19.48 1.31 1.65
C THR A 78 -20.71 0.75 0.97
N GLY A 79 -21.22 -0.39 1.45
CA GLY A 79 -22.37 -1.11 0.88
C GLY A 79 -22.08 -1.90 -0.39
N HIS A 80 -20.85 -1.86 -0.91
CA HIS A 80 -20.46 -2.62 -2.11
C HIS A 80 -19.88 -3.99 -1.74
N PRO A 81 -20.17 -5.05 -2.54
CA PRO A 81 -19.62 -6.38 -2.31
C PRO A 81 -18.12 -6.43 -2.57
N ALA A 82 -17.46 -7.50 -2.11
CA ALA A 82 -16.01 -7.70 -2.24
C ALA A 82 -15.48 -7.48 -3.67
N PRO A 83 -16.13 -7.98 -4.75
CA PRO A 83 -15.64 -7.73 -6.10
C PRO A 83 -15.55 -6.27 -6.51
N GLN A 84 -16.32 -5.39 -5.88
CA GLN A 84 -16.38 -3.97 -6.21
C GLN A 84 -15.48 -3.10 -5.32
N GLN A 85 -14.79 -3.67 -4.35
CA GLN A 85 -13.84 -2.92 -3.52
C GLN A 85 -12.62 -2.46 -4.31
N CYS A 86 -11.91 -1.47 -3.78
CA CYS A 86 -10.77 -0.84 -4.46
C CYS A 86 -9.69 -1.88 -4.81
N GLU A 87 -9.45 -2.09 -6.09
CA GLU A 87 -8.45 -3.04 -6.60
C GLU A 87 -7.02 -2.66 -6.20
N GLY A 88 -6.68 -1.37 -6.27
CA GLY A 88 -5.34 -0.88 -5.91
C GLY A 88 -5.05 -1.06 -4.42
N CYS A 89 -6.01 -0.71 -3.55
CA CYS A 89 -5.85 -0.92 -2.12
C CYS A 89 -5.76 -2.40 -1.77
N THR A 90 -6.58 -3.24 -2.40
CA THR A 90 -6.52 -4.70 -2.24
C THR A 90 -5.16 -5.25 -2.65
N TRP A 91 -4.63 -4.76 -3.78
CA TRP A 91 -3.33 -5.15 -4.30
C TRP A 91 -2.20 -4.83 -3.33
N VAL A 92 -2.00 -3.56 -3.00
CA VAL A 92 -0.86 -3.13 -2.17
C VAL A 92 -0.93 -3.69 -0.74
N THR A 93 -2.12 -3.76 -0.14
CA THR A 93 -2.30 -4.34 1.20
C THR A 93 -1.92 -5.83 1.22
N SER A 94 -2.20 -6.56 0.14
CA SER A 94 -1.86 -7.99 0.04
C SER A 94 -0.36 -8.27 0.05
N HIS A 95 0.49 -7.28 -0.18
CA HIS A 95 1.95 -7.41 -0.16
C HIS A 95 2.58 -7.16 1.21
N VAL A 96 1.87 -6.51 2.14
CA VAL A 96 2.38 -6.23 3.50
C VAL A 96 1.96 -7.37 4.43
N ARG A 97 2.73 -8.43 4.45
CA ARG A 97 2.40 -9.63 5.24
C ARG A 97 3.32 -9.81 6.44
N GLU A 98 4.62 -9.80 6.24
CA GLU A 98 5.60 -10.01 7.30
C GLU A 98 6.00 -8.67 7.91
N GLN A 99 5.68 -8.47 9.18
CA GLN A 99 5.87 -7.19 9.87
C GLN A 99 6.94 -7.22 10.97
N SER A 100 7.50 -8.38 11.30
CA SER A 100 8.45 -8.50 12.40
C SER A 100 9.68 -7.59 12.22
N TYR A 101 10.14 -7.41 10.97
CA TYR A 101 11.25 -6.52 10.68
C TYR A 101 10.89 -5.04 10.94
N ILE A 102 9.68 -4.62 10.59
CA ILE A 102 9.16 -3.27 10.88
C ILE A 102 9.02 -3.09 12.38
N HIS A 103 8.42 -4.06 13.06
CA HIS A 103 8.27 -4.07 14.53
C HIS A 103 9.61 -4.00 15.26
N SER A 104 10.66 -4.67 14.77
CA SER A 104 12.00 -4.62 15.35
C SER A 104 12.67 -3.23 15.29
N ARG A 105 12.08 -2.31 14.51
CA ARG A 105 12.48 -0.90 14.41
C ARG A 105 11.56 0.04 15.18
N ASP A 106 10.75 -0.51 16.09
CA ASP A 106 9.81 0.24 16.92
C ASP A 106 8.76 0.99 16.08
N VAL A 107 8.30 0.34 15.01
CA VAL A 107 7.30 0.85 14.06
C VAL A 107 6.11 -0.10 13.99
N THR A 108 4.90 0.41 14.11
CA THR A 108 3.65 -0.30 13.79
C THR A 108 3.27 0.03 12.35
N TYR A 109 2.88 -0.98 11.58
CA TYR A 109 2.12 -0.79 10.35
C TYR A 109 0.67 -1.13 10.63
N ALA A 110 -0.26 -0.24 10.28
CA ALA A 110 -1.69 -0.45 10.44
C ALA A 110 -2.46 0.02 9.20
N THR A 111 -3.59 -0.62 8.92
CA THR A 111 -4.53 -0.16 7.89
C THR A 111 -5.65 0.65 8.54
N PHE A 112 -5.84 1.88 8.06
CA PHE A 112 -6.90 2.79 8.42
C PHE A 112 -7.95 2.77 7.29
N CYS A 113 -9.01 2.00 7.46
CA CYS A 113 -10.06 1.91 6.47
C CYS A 113 -10.94 3.17 6.48
N GLN A 114 -11.25 3.68 5.29
CA GLN A 114 -12.11 4.86 5.11
C GLN A 114 -13.61 4.52 5.14
N GLY A 115 -13.97 3.31 5.53
CA GLY A 115 -15.34 2.83 5.68
C GLY A 115 -15.62 2.25 7.06
N PRO A 116 -16.86 1.74 7.29
CA PRO A 116 -17.25 1.15 8.56
C PRO A 116 -16.37 -0.03 8.97
N TYR A 117 -16.06 -0.14 10.26
CA TYR A 117 -15.22 -1.21 10.77
C TYR A 117 -15.78 -2.61 10.47
N GLU A 118 -17.04 -2.85 10.88
CA GLU A 118 -17.66 -4.17 10.75
C GLU A 118 -17.75 -4.66 9.30
N GLU A 119 -17.98 -3.75 8.37
CA GLU A 119 -18.06 -4.06 6.95
C GLU A 119 -16.67 -4.40 6.41
N SER A 120 -15.67 -3.57 6.70
CA SER A 120 -14.31 -3.72 6.20
C SER A 120 -13.52 -4.84 6.88
N ALA A 121 -13.81 -5.13 8.15
CA ALA A 121 -13.18 -6.24 8.88
C ALA A 121 -13.51 -7.58 8.24
N ARG A 122 -14.74 -7.81 7.76
CA ARG A 122 -15.11 -9.01 7.02
C ARG A 122 -14.28 -9.18 5.73
N TYR A 123 -13.98 -8.07 5.07
CA TYR A 123 -13.12 -8.10 3.89
C TYR A 123 -11.67 -8.40 4.25
N ARG A 124 -11.14 -7.80 5.33
CA ARG A 124 -9.83 -8.15 5.91
C ARG A 124 -9.74 -9.66 6.15
N ASP A 125 -10.76 -10.22 6.78
CA ASP A 125 -10.79 -11.65 7.14
C ASP A 125 -10.87 -12.56 5.90
N PHE A 126 -11.70 -12.20 4.91
CA PHE A 126 -11.74 -12.87 3.61
C PHE A 126 -10.36 -12.86 2.94
N MET A 127 -9.67 -11.73 2.94
CA MET A 127 -8.34 -11.59 2.36
C MET A 127 -7.24 -12.23 3.21
N GLY A 128 -7.52 -12.60 4.46
CA GLY A 128 -6.55 -13.19 5.40
C GLY A 128 -5.43 -12.21 5.73
N TRP A 129 -5.76 -10.96 5.95
CA TRP A 129 -4.81 -9.95 6.39
C TRP A 129 -4.75 -9.89 7.91
N GLU A 130 -3.54 -9.88 8.45
CA GLU A 130 -3.28 -9.99 9.90
C GLU A 130 -2.81 -8.67 10.52
N MET A 131 -2.53 -7.65 9.70
CA MET A 131 -2.13 -6.35 10.22
C MET A 131 -3.27 -5.70 11.04
N PRO A 132 -2.94 -4.84 12.02
CA PRO A 132 -3.91 -4.01 12.72
C PRO A 132 -4.82 -3.28 11.72
N TRP A 133 -6.13 -3.37 11.97
CA TRP A 133 -7.15 -2.83 11.08
C TRP A 133 -8.12 -1.96 11.85
N TYR A 134 -8.22 -0.72 11.47
CA TYR A 134 -9.08 0.26 12.13
C TYR A 134 -9.96 0.98 11.12
N SER A 135 -11.19 1.31 11.48
CA SER A 135 -11.98 2.30 10.74
C SER A 135 -11.59 3.69 11.20
N ALA A 136 -11.20 4.53 10.25
CA ALA A 136 -10.95 5.95 10.45
C ALA A 136 -12.12 6.81 9.93
N GLN A 137 -13.24 6.22 9.54
CA GLN A 137 -14.33 6.88 8.81
C GLN A 137 -14.80 8.17 9.46
N ALA A 138 -15.03 8.15 10.78
CA ALA A 138 -15.53 9.32 11.51
C ALA A 138 -14.50 10.45 11.67
N SER A 139 -13.22 10.16 11.44
CA SER A 139 -12.09 11.08 11.69
C SER A 139 -11.30 11.44 10.43
N LEU A 140 -11.80 11.07 9.24
CA LEU A 140 -11.07 11.28 7.99
C LEU A 140 -10.75 12.75 7.71
N GLU A 141 -11.67 13.66 7.98
CA GLU A 141 -11.47 15.10 7.76
C GLU A 141 -10.33 15.64 8.64
N THR A 142 -10.20 15.13 9.86
CA THR A 142 -9.11 15.50 10.77
C THR A 142 -7.80 14.83 10.38
N LEU A 143 -7.81 13.51 10.18
CA LEU A 143 -6.60 12.73 9.92
C LEU A 143 -6.01 12.97 8.52
N LEU A 144 -6.85 13.35 7.56
CA LEU A 144 -6.45 13.68 6.20
C LEU A 144 -6.59 15.18 5.90
N ALA A 145 -6.49 16.04 6.91
CA ALA A 145 -6.59 17.49 6.73
C ALA A 145 -5.70 17.99 5.59
N GLY A 146 -6.27 18.77 4.67
CA GLY A 146 -5.59 19.25 3.46
C GLY A 146 -5.36 18.22 2.35
N ARG A 147 -5.92 17.00 2.49
CA ARG A 147 -5.82 15.88 1.53
C ARG A 147 -7.20 15.44 1.06
N ARG A 148 -7.22 14.77 -0.06
CA ARG A 148 -8.49 14.28 -0.62
C ARG A 148 -8.91 12.98 0.07
N VAL A 149 -9.99 13.00 0.84
CA VAL A 149 -10.70 11.80 1.32
C VAL A 149 -11.20 10.97 0.12
N GLY A 150 -11.27 9.66 0.26
CA GLY A 150 -11.61 8.75 -0.84
C GLY A 150 -10.43 8.49 -1.81
N ARG A 151 -9.20 8.82 -1.39
CA ARG A 151 -7.95 8.43 -2.04
C ARG A 151 -7.09 7.61 -1.07
N MET A 152 -6.23 6.76 -1.62
CA MET A 152 -5.25 6.02 -0.84
C MET A 152 -4.12 6.94 -0.38
N HIS A 153 -3.73 6.82 0.87
CA HIS A 153 -2.60 7.54 1.45
C HIS A 153 -1.76 6.63 2.33
N ILE A 154 -0.48 6.88 2.41
CA ILE A 154 0.38 6.45 3.52
C ILE A 154 0.68 7.69 4.33
N VAL A 155 0.44 7.64 5.63
CA VAL A 155 0.80 8.69 6.58
C VAL A 155 1.68 8.09 7.66
N CYS A 156 2.80 8.73 7.95
CA CYS A 156 3.74 8.30 8.97
C CYS A 156 3.63 9.22 10.18
N TYR A 157 3.54 8.62 11.36
CA TYR A 157 3.44 9.32 12.63
C TYR A 157 4.57 8.93 13.57
N LEU A 158 4.92 9.86 14.45
CA LEU A 158 5.82 9.68 15.59
C LEU A 158 5.07 10.05 16.87
N ARG A 159 5.22 9.27 17.93
CA ARG A 159 4.76 9.70 19.25
C ARG A 159 5.94 10.03 20.17
N GLN A 160 5.73 11.05 21.00
CA GLN A 160 6.61 11.44 22.10
C GLN A 160 5.76 11.51 23.38
N GLY A 161 5.81 10.45 24.18
CA GLY A 161 4.86 10.28 25.29
C GLY A 161 3.43 10.18 24.80
N SER A 162 2.56 11.12 25.18
CA SER A 162 1.18 11.23 24.74
C SER A 162 0.97 12.11 23.49
N GLN A 163 1.99 12.86 23.09
CA GLN A 163 1.91 13.71 21.89
C GLN A 163 2.15 12.87 20.63
N VAL A 164 1.40 13.17 19.56
CA VAL A 164 1.50 12.54 18.26
C VAL A 164 1.83 13.59 17.21
N PHE A 165 2.75 13.26 16.31
CA PHE A 165 3.19 14.14 15.23
C PHE A 165 3.10 13.41 13.90
N GLU A 166 2.55 14.06 12.88
CA GLU A 166 2.69 13.62 11.50
C GLU A 166 4.08 14.03 10.99
N THR A 167 4.80 13.07 10.40
CA THR A 167 6.19 13.26 9.95
C THR A 167 6.34 13.18 8.43
N TYR A 168 5.45 12.47 7.76
CA TYR A 168 5.47 12.31 6.31
C TYR A 168 4.15 11.75 5.79
N TRP A 169 3.79 12.08 4.56
CA TRP A 169 2.71 11.41 3.86
C TRP A 169 2.97 11.30 2.36
N THR A 170 2.31 10.34 1.71
CA THR A 170 2.33 10.18 0.26
C THR A 170 1.03 9.56 -0.25
N THR A 171 0.78 9.66 -1.57
CA THR A 171 -0.41 9.12 -2.25
C THR A 171 -0.06 8.70 -3.67
N SER A 172 -1.02 8.16 -4.41
CA SER A 172 -0.86 7.76 -5.81
C SER A 172 0.34 6.82 -5.98
N ARG A 173 1.25 7.09 -6.92
CA ARG A 173 2.44 6.24 -7.14
C ARG A 173 3.38 6.16 -5.94
N GLY A 174 3.32 7.11 -5.01
CA GLY A 174 4.08 7.01 -3.77
C GLY A 174 3.66 5.84 -2.88
N VAL A 175 2.46 5.27 -3.08
CA VAL A 175 1.97 4.08 -2.38
C VAL A 175 2.56 2.79 -2.98
N GLU A 176 3.15 2.82 -4.16
CA GLU A 176 3.82 1.68 -4.79
C GLU A 176 5.00 1.14 -3.96
N VAL A 177 5.45 1.88 -2.95
CA VAL A 177 6.43 1.37 -1.97
C VAL A 177 5.95 0.11 -1.24
N MET A 178 4.64 -0.10 -1.16
CA MET A 178 4.03 -1.29 -0.56
C MET A 178 3.95 -2.47 -1.54
N ASP A 179 4.20 -2.25 -2.83
CA ASP A 179 4.00 -3.23 -3.89
C ASP A 179 5.34 -3.74 -4.43
N ASN A 180 5.74 -4.93 -3.97
CA ASN A 180 6.94 -5.58 -4.46
C ASN A 180 6.76 -6.22 -5.86
N SER A 181 5.53 -6.53 -6.29
CA SER A 181 5.29 -7.12 -7.62
C SER A 181 5.67 -6.18 -8.74
N TYR A 182 5.40 -4.88 -8.60
CA TYR A 182 5.84 -3.91 -9.61
C TYR A 182 7.36 -3.86 -9.73
N ARG A 183 8.07 -3.90 -8.62
CA ARG A 183 9.53 -3.93 -8.64
C ARG A 183 10.09 -5.21 -9.28
N LEU A 184 9.43 -6.35 -9.06
CA LEU A 184 9.81 -7.60 -9.70
C LEU A 184 9.50 -7.59 -11.20
N LEU A 185 8.36 -7.05 -11.61
CA LEU A 185 8.00 -6.89 -13.02
C LEU A 185 8.98 -5.95 -13.74
N ASP A 186 9.37 -4.85 -13.11
CA ASP A 186 10.36 -3.90 -13.65
C ASP A 186 11.73 -4.56 -13.97
N LEU A 187 12.05 -5.73 -13.40
CA LEU A 187 13.24 -6.51 -13.74
C LEU A 187 13.06 -7.40 -14.97
N THR A 188 11.84 -7.58 -15.44
CA THR A 188 11.55 -8.46 -16.58
C THR A 188 11.63 -7.69 -17.89
N VAL A 189 11.82 -8.44 -18.97
CA VAL A 189 11.97 -7.86 -20.31
C VAL A 189 10.74 -7.08 -20.79
N TYR A 190 9.56 -7.45 -20.35
CA TYR A 190 8.29 -6.78 -20.74
C TYR A 190 7.74 -5.82 -19.68
N GLY A 191 8.43 -5.65 -18.54
CA GLY A 191 7.99 -4.76 -17.48
C GLY A 191 6.59 -5.08 -16.95
N ARG A 192 5.86 -4.06 -16.58
CA ARG A 192 4.48 -4.14 -16.09
C ARG A 192 3.45 -4.30 -17.20
N GLN A 193 3.85 -4.13 -18.45
CA GLN A 193 3.02 -4.13 -19.66
C GLN A 193 1.92 -3.05 -19.63
N GLU A 194 2.20 -1.95 -18.96
CA GLU A 194 1.28 -0.80 -18.85
C GLU A 194 1.49 0.17 -20.01
N THR A 195 0.40 0.81 -20.47
CA THR A 195 0.42 1.66 -21.68
C THR A 195 1.25 2.94 -21.54
N TRP A 196 1.64 3.32 -20.33
CA TRP A 196 2.49 4.48 -20.08
C TRP A 196 3.99 4.17 -20.11
N GLU A 197 4.36 2.88 -20.10
CA GLU A 197 5.77 2.47 -20.15
C GLU A 197 6.38 2.76 -21.52
N ASP A 198 7.60 3.24 -21.52
CA ASP A 198 8.42 3.41 -22.72
C ASP A 198 8.93 2.02 -23.17
N SER A 199 8.14 1.37 -24.01
CA SER A 199 8.43 0.04 -24.53
C SER A 199 8.54 0.05 -26.06
N PRO A 200 9.44 -0.78 -26.65
CA PRO A 200 9.59 -0.87 -28.09
C PRO A 200 8.28 -1.27 -28.79
N THR A 201 8.11 -0.79 -30.01
CA THR A 201 6.92 -1.12 -30.83
C THR A 201 6.73 -2.63 -30.97
N GLY A 202 5.49 -3.09 -30.73
CA GLY A 202 5.10 -4.50 -30.83
C GLY A 202 5.36 -5.33 -29.56
N TRP A 203 5.81 -4.71 -28.49
CA TRP A 203 5.86 -5.34 -27.18
C TRP A 203 4.49 -5.30 -26.50
N PRO A 204 4.25 -6.19 -25.49
CA PRO A 204 2.95 -6.18 -24.80
C PRO A 204 2.70 -4.85 -24.09
N HIS A 205 1.57 -4.19 -24.44
CA HIS A 205 1.03 -3.00 -23.79
C HIS A 205 -0.45 -3.25 -23.54
N ARG A 206 -0.77 -4.08 -22.56
CA ARG A 206 -2.14 -4.60 -22.38
C ARG A 206 -2.95 -3.83 -21.36
N PHE A 207 -2.30 -3.19 -20.41
CA PHE A 207 -2.95 -2.69 -19.22
C PHE A 207 -3.05 -1.17 -19.24
N THR A 208 -4.26 -0.66 -19.04
CA THR A 208 -4.55 0.78 -18.96
C THR A 208 -5.15 1.12 -17.61
N GLY A 209 -4.56 2.07 -16.90
CA GLY A 209 -5.13 2.62 -15.68
C GLY A 209 -5.50 1.56 -14.64
N LYS A 210 -6.72 1.67 -14.09
CA LYS A 210 -7.18 0.81 -12.98
C LYS A 210 -7.48 -0.64 -13.38
N GLN A 211 -7.55 -0.95 -14.66
CA GLN A 211 -7.91 -2.30 -15.13
C GLN A 211 -6.75 -3.30 -15.06
N ASN A 212 -5.52 -2.82 -14.89
CA ASN A 212 -4.32 -3.66 -14.85
C ASN A 212 -4.27 -4.65 -13.68
N ILE A 213 -5.01 -4.37 -12.59
CA ILE A 213 -5.06 -5.21 -11.40
C ILE A 213 -6.45 -5.79 -11.13
N ARG A 214 -7.27 -5.91 -12.20
CA ARG A 214 -8.56 -6.62 -12.20
C ARG A 214 -8.54 -7.78 -13.17
N THR A 215 -9.12 -8.91 -12.75
CA THR A 215 -9.35 -10.10 -13.57
C THR A 215 -10.82 -10.48 -13.44
N ASP A 216 -11.52 -10.62 -14.57
CA ASP A 216 -12.96 -10.95 -14.63
C ASP A 216 -13.83 -10.08 -13.69
N GLY A 217 -13.61 -8.75 -13.76
CA GLY A 217 -14.38 -7.76 -12.99
C GLY A 217 -14.08 -7.66 -11.50
N ARG A 218 -13.08 -8.39 -11.01
CA ARG A 218 -12.70 -8.52 -9.59
C ARG A 218 -11.23 -8.14 -9.38
N PRO A 219 -10.84 -7.55 -8.25
CA PRO A 219 -9.43 -7.38 -7.89
C PRO A 219 -8.66 -8.70 -8.02
N THR A 220 -7.57 -8.69 -8.78
CA THR A 220 -6.79 -9.92 -9.10
C THR A 220 -6.32 -10.66 -7.83
N ALA A 221 -5.96 -9.93 -6.77
CA ALA A 221 -5.51 -10.51 -5.52
C ALA A 221 -6.59 -11.36 -4.80
N GLN A 222 -7.88 -11.16 -5.10
CA GLN A 222 -8.97 -11.96 -4.51
C GLN A 222 -9.01 -13.39 -5.04
N TRP A 223 -8.52 -13.62 -6.26
CA TRP A 223 -8.58 -14.96 -6.87
C TRP A 223 -7.80 -16.01 -6.09
N SER A 224 -6.69 -15.66 -5.49
CA SER A 224 -5.94 -16.58 -4.64
C SER A 224 -6.75 -17.02 -3.41
N ARG A 225 -7.61 -16.16 -2.88
CA ARG A 225 -8.46 -16.45 -1.72
C ARG A 225 -9.62 -17.37 -2.10
N LEU A 226 -10.27 -17.09 -3.21
CA LEU A 226 -11.34 -17.95 -3.75
C LEU A 226 -10.82 -19.35 -4.09
N LYS A 227 -9.66 -19.44 -4.74
CA LYS A 227 -9.00 -20.74 -5.03
C LYS A 227 -8.62 -21.50 -3.77
N ALA A 228 -8.34 -20.81 -2.66
CA ALA A 228 -8.09 -21.42 -1.37
C ALA A 228 -9.38 -21.80 -0.60
N GLY A 229 -10.56 -21.61 -1.20
CA GLY A 229 -11.85 -21.98 -0.62
C GLY A 229 -12.49 -20.92 0.30
N TYR A 230 -11.93 -19.71 0.36
CA TYR A 230 -12.55 -18.62 1.13
C TYR A 230 -13.75 -18.05 0.38
N SER A 231 -14.83 -17.80 1.12
CA SER A 231 -16.03 -17.16 0.57
C SER A 231 -15.90 -15.64 0.60
N ASP A 232 -16.23 -14.99 -0.52
CA ASP A 232 -16.34 -13.54 -0.62
C ASP A 232 -17.74 -13.01 -0.32
N ASN A 233 -18.64 -13.91 0.10
CA ASN A 233 -19.92 -13.51 0.68
C ASN A 233 -19.65 -12.93 2.07
N LEU A 234 -19.43 -11.62 2.11
CA LEU A 234 -19.12 -10.91 3.35
C LEU A 234 -20.33 -10.82 4.30
N GLY A 235 -21.49 -11.29 3.85
CA GLY A 235 -22.73 -11.29 4.61
C GLY A 235 -23.22 -9.88 4.98
N THR A 236 -24.50 -9.71 5.09
CA THR A 236 -25.12 -8.61 5.86
C THR A 236 -25.25 -9.15 7.29
N GLY A 237 -24.16 -9.12 8.06
CA GLY A 237 -24.14 -9.77 9.35
C GLY A 237 -25.24 -9.29 10.28
N SER A 238 -26.33 -10.02 10.32
CA SER A 238 -27.16 -10.16 11.49
C SER A 238 -26.60 -11.34 12.31
N ARG A 239 -25.87 -11.03 13.37
CA ARG A 239 -25.77 -11.91 14.51
C ARG A 239 -26.88 -11.57 15.49
#